data_82930e088ac07c2d1a9658c046f5cf08
#
_entry.id   82930e088ac07c2d1a9658c046f5cf08
#
_cell.length_a   1.000
_cell.length_b   1.000
_cell.length_c   1.000
_cell.angle_alpha   90.00
_cell.angle_beta   90.00
_cell.angle_gamma   90.00
#
_symmetry.space_group_name_H-M   'P 1'
#
loop_
_entity.id
_entity.type
_entity.pdbx_description
1 polymer ?
#
loop_
_entity_poly.entity_id
_entity_poly.type
_entity_poly.pdbx_seq_one_letter_code
_entity_poly.pdbx_strand_id
1 'polypeptide(L)'
;MNREPLFITSHESRGTIKGDREYMTRIAVDAMGGDHAPFEIVAGAVWAAAEYGVALELVGKQDRIEQCLEVIQQEGFMSPCGKAGKARRVRVDVKALDIKITHASEIIEMGEAPGQAIRKKKNSSIVLTVNSVATGSSDALVAAGSTGAAMASSLFGLGRIQGIDRPAIAVTLPTMKKPIVVIDGGANSNCTPQMLKQFAAMGRIFSKNVLGVDNPRVGVLNIGEEAGKGNELAQQTYTLLEDEKEKFNFMGNVEGRELFLNVCDVVVCDGFVGNVVLKVTEGTASLLLKMIKSEFKSDILGMIIGTLAKPFMKRIHEKINYEEFGGMLLLGVKGITVISHGRSKAYAIKNAVRVAKEAVETCINKKIAESIA
;
A
#
# COMPACT_ATOMS: atom_id res chain seq x y z
N MET A 1 19.70 -31.01 4.14
CA MET A 1 20.18 -29.82 3.41
C MET A 1 19.25 -28.68 3.71
N ASN A 2 19.63 -27.84 4.65
CA ASN A 2 18.91 -26.65 5.07
C ASN A 2 19.05 -25.59 3.99
N ARG A 3 17.95 -25.18 3.36
CA ARG A 3 17.86 -23.92 2.64
C ARG A 3 17.04 -22.96 3.48
N GLU A 4 17.73 -21.97 4.00
CA GLU A 4 17.14 -20.83 4.68
C GLU A 4 16.19 -20.08 3.72
N PRO A 5 15.09 -19.51 4.24
CA PRO A 5 14.25 -18.65 3.43
C PRO A 5 15.03 -17.38 3.06
N LEU A 6 14.89 -16.91 1.82
CA LEU A 6 15.43 -15.62 1.39
C LEU A 6 14.89 -14.51 2.31
N PHE A 7 15.65 -14.21 3.33
CA PHE A 7 15.53 -12.94 4.02
C PHE A 7 16.10 -11.89 3.08
N ILE A 8 15.30 -10.86 2.81
CA ILE A 8 15.82 -9.59 2.35
C ILE A 8 16.85 -9.19 3.39
N THR A 9 18.12 -9.18 2.98
CA THR A 9 19.24 -8.80 3.83
C THR A 9 18.91 -7.46 4.47
N SER A 10 18.95 -7.45 5.79
CA SER A 10 18.97 -6.24 6.58
C SER A 10 20.09 -5.33 6.07
N HIS A 11 19.74 -4.37 5.24
CA HIS A 11 20.57 -3.19 5.12
C HIS A 11 20.56 -2.52 6.49
N GLU A 12 21.72 -2.44 7.10
CA GLU A 12 21.95 -1.63 8.28
C GLU A 12 21.27 -0.27 8.06
N SER A 13 20.30 0.03 8.89
CA SER A 13 19.60 1.30 8.92
C SER A 13 20.61 2.39 9.27
N ARG A 14 21.19 3.04 8.27
CA ARG A 14 21.85 4.33 8.49
C ARG A 14 20.75 5.35 8.73
N GLY A 15 20.45 5.59 10.01
CA GLY A 15 19.59 6.66 10.46
C GLY A 15 20.05 7.97 9.82
N THR A 16 19.14 8.68 9.19
CA THR A 16 19.39 10.01 8.66
C THR A 16 19.58 10.94 9.84
N ILE A 17 20.84 11.33 10.11
CA ILE A 17 21.21 12.20 11.23
C ILE A 17 20.64 13.59 11.00
N LYS A 18 19.60 13.95 11.73
CA LYS A 18 19.18 15.33 11.92
C LYS A 18 19.52 15.70 13.38
N GLY A 19 20.80 16.09 13.60
CA GLY A 19 21.30 16.46 14.92
C GLY A 19 21.36 15.27 15.90
N ASP A 20 22.37 15.16 16.73
CA ASP A 20 22.83 14.10 17.65
C ASP A 20 21.78 13.25 18.44
N ARG A 21 20.60 13.04 17.93
CA ARG A 21 19.62 12.04 18.36
C ARG A 21 19.23 11.18 17.16
N GLU A 22 19.28 9.88 17.33
CA GLU A 22 18.74 8.89 16.40
C GLU A 22 17.26 9.24 16.13
N TYR A 23 16.98 9.72 14.91
CA TYR A 23 15.63 10.18 14.53
C TYR A 23 14.74 8.96 14.30
N MET A 24 13.78 8.73 15.19
CA MET A 24 12.80 7.66 15.02
C MET A 24 11.63 8.16 14.15
N THR A 25 11.42 7.52 13.00
CA THR A 25 10.29 7.82 12.10
C THR A 25 8.97 7.65 12.84
N ARG A 26 8.12 8.68 12.83
CA ARG A 26 6.79 8.67 13.44
C ARG A 26 5.72 8.50 12.37
N ILE A 27 4.86 7.50 12.53
CA ILE A 27 3.77 7.21 11.60
C ILE A 27 2.42 7.51 12.26
N ALA A 28 1.65 8.42 11.66
CA ALA A 28 0.27 8.67 12.06
C ALA A 28 -0.65 7.59 11.48
N VAL A 29 -1.53 7.02 12.30
CA VAL A 29 -2.46 5.95 11.89
C VAL A 29 -3.89 6.37 12.20
N ASP A 30 -4.74 6.42 11.18
CA ASP A 30 -6.19 6.56 11.36
C ASP A 30 -6.76 5.30 12.02
N ALA A 31 -6.87 5.32 13.33
CA ALA A 31 -7.28 4.17 14.12
C ALA A 31 -8.78 3.84 13.98
N MET A 32 -9.58 4.73 13.40
CA MET A 32 -11.03 4.55 13.27
C MET A 32 -11.48 4.14 11.86
N GLY A 33 -10.57 4.11 10.88
CA GLY A 33 -10.88 3.76 9.50
C GLY A 33 -10.84 2.25 9.25
N GLY A 34 -11.86 1.72 8.54
CA GLY A 34 -11.95 0.32 8.13
C GLY A 34 -12.95 -0.53 8.90
N ASP A 35 -13.29 -1.69 8.31
CA ASP A 35 -14.35 -2.60 8.80
C ASP A 35 -14.02 -3.24 10.16
N HIS A 36 -12.73 -3.29 10.51
CA HIS A 36 -12.22 -3.92 11.73
C HIS A 36 -11.61 -2.92 12.73
N ALA A 37 -11.87 -1.62 12.52
CA ALA A 37 -11.42 -0.57 13.42
C ALA A 37 -12.18 -0.59 14.77
N PRO A 38 -11.57 -0.21 15.86
CA PRO A 38 -10.17 0.20 16.00
C PRO A 38 -9.19 -0.94 16.25
N PHE A 39 -9.66 -2.12 16.75
CA PHE A 39 -8.79 -3.13 17.34
C PHE A 39 -7.72 -3.67 16.37
N GLU A 40 -8.10 -4.11 15.18
CA GLU A 40 -7.15 -4.65 14.19
C GLU A 40 -6.17 -3.57 13.68
N ILE A 41 -6.63 -2.32 13.59
CA ILE A 41 -5.79 -1.20 13.16
C ILE A 41 -4.74 -0.89 14.22
N VAL A 42 -5.16 -0.75 15.47
CA VAL A 42 -4.26 -0.50 16.61
C VAL A 42 -3.29 -1.68 16.80
N ALA A 43 -3.77 -2.92 16.73
CA ALA A 43 -2.93 -4.11 16.87
C ALA A 43 -1.85 -4.19 15.77
N GLY A 44 -2.21 -3.90 14.52
CA GLY A 44 -1.27 -3.87 13.41
C GLY A 44 -0.22 -2.77 13.55
N ALA A 45 -0.63 -1.58 13.97
CA ALA A 45 0.27 -0.45 14.22
C ALA A 45 1.26 -0.76 15.36
N VAL A 46 0.77 -1.26 16.50
CA VAL A 46 1.59 -1.67 17.64
C VAL A 46 2.57 -2.77 17.26
N TRP A 47 2.12 -3.74 16.46
CA TRP A 47 3.00 -4.79 15.95
C TRP A 47 4.12 -4.22 15.07
N ALA A 48 3.78 -3.28 14.18
CA ALA A 48 4.76 -2.61 13.34
C ALA A 48 5.79 -1.83 14.16
N ALA A 49 5.34 -1.09 15.17
CA ALA A 49 6.23 -0.34 16.06
C ALA A 49 7.25 -1.24 16.75
N ALA A 50 6.79 -2.38 17.27
CA ALA A 50 7.65 -3.36 17.92
C ALA A 50 8.63 -4.05 16.97
N GLU A 51 8.20 -4.30 15.70
CA GLU A 51 9.02 -5.05 14.73
C GLU A 51 9.97 -4.14 13.94
N TYR A 52 9.53 -2.91 13.62
CA TYR A 52 10.27 -2.01 12.72
C TYR A 52 10.90 -0.80 13.42
N GLY A 53 10.69 -0.64 14.73
CA GLY A 53 11.27 0.46 15.51
C GLY A 53 10.78 1.83 15.06
N VAL A 54 9.46 2.00 14.89
CA VAL A 54 8.83 3.28 14.55
C VAL A 54 8.05 3.83 15.73
N ALA A 55 7.99 5.15 15.87
CA ALA A 55 7.07 5.82 16.75
C ALA A 55 5.67 5.91 16.10
N LEU A 56 4.62 5.89 16.91
CA LEU A 56 3.24 5.96 16.43
C LEU A 56 2.53 7.21 16.92
N GLU A 57 1.64 7.74 16.08
CA GLU A 57 0.56 8.62 16.48
C GLU A 57 -0.78 7.97 16.11
N LEU A 58 -1.49 7.43 17.10
CA LEU A 58 -2.80 6.81 16.91
C LEU A 58 -3.88 7.88 17.00
N VAL A 59 -4.61 8.08 15.90
CA VAL A 59 -5.62 9.15 15.79
C VAL A 59 -7.01 8.55 15.79
N GLY A 60 -7.85 8.95 16.79
CA GLY A 60 -9.20 8.42 16.90
C GLY A 60 -9.86 8.69 18.24
N LYS A 61 -10.92 7.95 18.57
CA LYS A 61 -11.57 8.04 19.89
C LYS A 61 -10.62 7.51 20.95
N GLN A 62 -10.12 8.41 21.80
CA GLN A 62 -9.05 8.12 22.77
C GLN A 62 -9.41 6.94 23.67
N ASP A 63 -10.61 6.94 24.25
CA ASP A 63 -11.10 5.88 25.12
C ASP A 63 -11.05 4.49 24.46
N ARG A 64 -11.43 4.43 23.18
CA ARG A 64 -11.41 3.18 22.42
C ARG A 64 -9.99 2.73 22.07
N ILE A 65 -9.09 3.65 21.76
CA ILE A 65 -7.68 3.35 21.50
C ILE A 65 -7.00 2.83 22.77
N GLU A 66 -7.20 3.50 23.92
CA GLU A 66 -6.64 3.11 25.21
C GLU A 66 -7.12 1.70 25.59
N GLN A 67 -8.41 1.41 25.45
CA GLN A 67 -8.97 0.07 25.68
C GLN A 67 -8.29 -0.99 24.79
N CYS A 68 -8.05 -0.69 23.50
CA CYS A 68 -7.35 -1.63 22.60
C CYS A 68 -5.91 -1.87 23.08
N LEU A 69 -5.19 -0.81 23.47
CA LEU A 69 -3.82 -0.92 23.95
C LEU A 69 -3.71 -1.74 25.25
N GLU A 70 -4.67 -1.58 26.17
CA GLU A 70 -4.76 -2.40 27.38
C GLU A 70 -4.96 -3.88 27.08
N VAL A 71 -5.90 -4.22 26.17
CA VAL A 71 -6.15 -5.60 25.76
C VAL A 71 -4.91 -6.20 25.08
N ILE A 72 -4.23 -5.42 24.20
CA ILE A 72 -3.01 -5.86 23.53
C ILE A 72 -1.88 -6.11 24.53
N GLN A 73 -1.72 -5.25 25.53
CA GLN A 73 -0.72 -5.40 26.59
C GLN A 73 -0.95 -6.66 27.43
N GLN A 74 -2.20 -6.92 27.81
CA GLN A 74 -2.57 -8.03 28.69
C GLN A 74 -2.63 -9.38 27.96
N GLU A 75 -3.36 -9.41 26.86
CA GLU A 75 -3.71 -10.65 26.17
C GLU A 75 -2.93 -10.88 24.88
N GLY A 76 -2.40 -9.82 24.25
CA GLY A 76 -1.92 -9.84 22.87
C GLY A 76 -3.06 -9.94 21.87
N PHE A 77 -2.74 -10.24 20.63
CA PHE A 77 -3.72 -10.40 19.55
C PHE A 77 -3.38 -11.59 18.65
N MET A 78 -4.34 -12.05 17.86
CA MET A 78 -4.17 -13.19 16.95
C MET A 78 -3.73 -12.70 15.58
N SER A 79 -2.57 -13.20 15.10
CA SER A 79 -2.11 -12.97 13.74
C SER A 79 -2.36 -14.21 12.88
N PRO A 80 -2.89 -14.06 11.64
CA PRO A 80 -3.02 -15.17 10.71
C PRO A 80 -1.65 -15.70 10.22
N CYS A 81 -0.58 -14.93 10.41
CA CYS A 81 0.79 -15.24 9.96
C CYS A 81 1.58 -15.99 11.03
N GLY A 82 1.24 -17.25 11.26
CA GLY A 82 2.03 -18.14 12.13
C GLY A 82 2.83 -19.19 11.33
N LYS A 83 3.98 -19.65 11.88
CA LYS A 83 4.66 -20.83 11.33
C LYS A 83 3.65 -21.98 11.20
N ALA A 84 3.63 -22.67 10.08
CA ALA A 84 2.73 -23.79 9.76
C ALA A 84 1.24 -23.42 9.55
N GLY A 85 0.91 -22.16 9.16
CA GLY A 85 -0.47 -21.80 8.79
C GLY A 85 -1.48 -21.74 9.94
N LYS A 86 -1.00 -21.82 11.18
CA LYS A 86 -1.83 -21.64 12.38
C LYS A 86 -1.77 -20.17 12.80
N ALA A 87 -2.90 -19.62 13.23
CA ALA A 87 -2.93 -18.32 13.86
C ALA A 87 -1.97 -18.32 15.06
N ARG A 88 -1.14 -17.28 15.18
CA ARG A 88 -0.18 -17.10 16.27
C ARG A 88 -0.64 -15.94 17.14
N ARG A 89 -0.58 -16.15 18.46
CA ARG A 89 -0.73 -15.03 19.40
C ARG A 89 0.55 -14.19 19.38
N VAL A 90 0.41 -12.92 19.06
CA VAL A 90 1.47 -11.91 19.12
C VAL A 90 1.33 -11.18 20.44
N ARG A 91 2.41 -11.09 21.20
CA ARG A 91 2.50 -10.30 22.44
C ARG A 91 3.49 -9.17 22.20
N VAL A 92 3.12 -7.99 22.61
CA VAL A 92 3.94 -6.77 22.49
C VAL A 92 3.92 -6.06 23.84
N ASP A 93 5.07 -5.61 24.28
CA ASP A 93 5.14 -4.69 25.41
C ASP A 93 4.82 -3.27 24.93
N VAL A 94 3.56 -2.90 25.05
CA VAL A 94 3.04 -1.60 24.60
C VAL A 94 3.69 -0.43 25.36
N LYS A 95 4.06 -0.66 26.62
CA LYS A 95 4.67 0.38 27.48
C LYS A 95 6.09 0.74 27.06
N ALA A 96 6.76 -0.15 26.33
CA ALA A 96 8.11 0.11 25.80
C ALA A 96 8.09 0.88 24.45
N LEU A 97 6.90 1.15 23.88
CA LEU A 97 6.76 1.80 22.58
C LEU A 97 6.50 3.31 22.74
N ASP A 98 7.03 4.10 21.80
CA ASP A 98 6.70 5.52 21.68
C ASP A 98 5.35 5.68 20.95
N ILE A 99 4.28 5.77 21.71
CA ILE A 99 2.91 5.92 21.21
C ILE A 99 2.29 7.20 21.74
N LYS A 100 1.91 8.09 20.82
CA LYS A 100 1.10 9.27 21.08
C LYS A 100 -0.35 8.98 20.66
N ILE A 101 -1.33 9.41 21.44
CA ILE A 101 -2.74 9.35 21.06
C ILE A 101 -3.24 10.77 20.78
N THR A 102 -3.88 10.96 19.65
CA THR A 102 -4.55 12.20 19.27
C THR A 102 -6.05 11.95 19.18
N HIS A 103 -6.82 12.61 20.05
CA HIS A 103 -8.26 12.43 20.09
C HIS A 103 -8.95 12.99 18.85
N ALA A 104 -9.82 12.18 18.24
CA ALA A 104 -10.72 12.57 17.16
C ALA A 104 -12.17 12.27 17.57
N SER A 105 -13.01 13.30 17.56
CA SER A 105 -14.43 13.17 17.96
C SER A 105 -15.34 12.62 16.88
N GLU A 106 -14.90 12.69 15.60
CA GLU A 106 -15.71 12.33 14.42
C GLU A 106 -15.04 11.24 13.60
N ILE A 107 -15.86 10.52 12.82
CA ILE A 107 -15.42 9.47 11.89
C ILE A 107 -16.10 9.72 10.55
N ILE A 108 -15.38 9.55 9.45
CA ILE A 108 -15.95 9.52 8.09
C ILE A 108 -16.22 8.07 7.72
N GLU A 109 -17.48 7.76 7.48
CA GLU A 109 -17.92 6.41 7.13
C GLU A 109 -17.66 6.09 5.66
N MET A 110 -17.58 4.78 5.32
CA MET A 110 -17.23 4.29 3.98
C MET A 110 -18.19 4.78 2.88
N GLY A 111 -19.46 5.02 3.20
CA GLY A 111 -20.50 5.45 2.26
C GLY A 111 -20.65 6.97 2.09
N GLU A 112 -19.90 7.77 2.84
CA GLU A 112 -20.01 9.22 2.77
C GLU A 112 -19.29 9.79 1.54
N ALA A 113 -19.89 10.82 0.91
CA ALA A 113 -19.24 11.54 -0.19
C ALA A 113 -17.95 12.23 0.30
N PRO A 114 -16.76 11.83 -0.18
CA PRO A 114 -15.49 12.23 0.44
C PRO A 114 -15.28 13.73 0.57
N GLY A 115 -15.51 14.46 -0.54
CA GLY A 115 -15.28 15.90 -0.58
C GLY A 115 -16.23 16.72 0.31
N GLN A 116 -17.44 16.23 0.59
CA GLN A 116 -18.37 16.85 1.53
C GLN A 116 -18.03 16.46 2.98
N ALA A 117 -17.72 15.20 3.22
CA ALA A 117 -17.44 14.67 4.53
C ALA A 117 -16.23 15.37 5.17
N ILE A 118 -15.11 15.53 4.45
CA ILE A 118 -13.90 16.20 4.97
C ILE A 118 -14.11 17.70 5.24
N ARG A 119 -15.03 18.36 4.53
CA ARG A 119 -15.37 19.77 4.78
C ARG A 119 -16.22 19.95 6.04
N LYS A 120 -17.14 19.01 6.28
CA LYS A 120 -18.06 19.05 7.42
C LYS A 120 -17.42 18.51 8.70
N LYS A 121 -16.68 17.40 8.62
CA LYS A 121 -16.09 16.67 9.76
C LYS A 121 -14.61 16.99 9.90
N LYS A 122 -14.28 18.20 10.30
CA LYS A 122 -12.90 18.67 10.43
C LYS A 122 -12.14 17.99 11.58
N ASN A 123 -12.86 17.46 12.57
CA ASN A 123 -12.31 16.72 13.71
C ASN A 123 -12.41 15.19 13.49
N SER A 124 -12.54 14.74 12.24
CA SER A 124 -12.52 13.31 11.93
C SER A 124 -11.11 12.74 12.01
N SER A 125 -11.04 11.46 12.36
CA SER A 125 -9.77 10.76 12.54
C SER A 125 -8.87 10.89 11.32
N ILE A 126 -9.38 10.69 10.11
CA ILE A 126 -8.59 10.82 8.88
C ILE A 126 -8.08 12.25 8.62
N VAL A 127 -8.90 13.28 8.88
CA VAL A 127 -8.48 14.69 8.71
C VAL A 127 -7.39 15.05 9.69
N LEU A 128 -7.52 14.65 10.96
CA LEU A 128 -6.50 14.90 11.98
C LEU A 128 -5.22 14.10 11.72
N THR A 129 -5.33 12.87 11.19
CA THR A 129 -4.17 12.06 10.76
C THR A 129 -3.38 12.76 9.66
N VAL A 130 -4.07 13.33 8.66
CA VAL A 130 -3.43 14.12 7.60
C VAL A 130 -2.81 15.40 8.16
N ASN A 131 -3.50 16.09 9.08
CA ASN A 131 -2.97 17.29 9.71
C ASN A 131 -1.68 17.02 10.51
N SER A 132 -1.56 15.85 11.15
CA SER A 132 -0.33 15.46 11.84
C SER A 132 0.88 15.46 10.89
N VAL A 133 0.70 14.94 9.67
CA VAL A 133 1.76 14.96 8.65
C VAL A 133 1.97 16.37 8.09
N ALA A 134 0.90 17.12 7.85
CA ALA A 134 0.98 18.48 7.33
C ALA A 134 1.76 19.44 8.25
N THR A 135 1.64 19.26 9.57
CA THR A 135 2.33 20.04 10.61
C THR A 135 3.74 19.52 10.95
N GLY A 136 4.14 18.37 10.39
CA GLY A 136 5.42 17.73 10.70
C GLY A 136 5.46 17.03 12.06
N SER A 137 4.30 16.78 12.70
CA SER A 137 4.19 15.98 13.93
C SER A 137 4.44 14.49 13.65
N SER A 138 4.10 14.03 12.45
CA SER A 138 4.40 12.70 11.93
C SER A 138 4.98 12.79 10.52
N ASP A 139 5.76 11.79 10.11
CA ASP A 139 6.47 11.76 8.83
C ASP A 139 5.63 11.17 7.70
N ALA A 140 4.72 10.28 8.05
CA ALA A 140 3.83 9.62 7.11
C ALA A 140 2.50 9.27 7.78
N LEU A 141 1.51 8.93 6.96
CA LEU A 141 0.23 8.44 7.48
C LEU A 141 -0.17 7.10 6.85
N VAL A 142 -0.95 6.33 7.63
CA VAL A 142 -1.61 5.10 7.22
C VAL A 142 -3.10 5.21 7.51
N ALA A 143 -3.93 4.91 6.52
CA ALA A 143 -5.39 4.90 6.64
C ALA A 143 -5.98 3.64 5.98
N ALA A 144 -6.94 2.98 6.67
CA ALA A 144 -7.65 1.80 6.15
C ALA A 144 -9.16 2.05 5.96
N GLY A 145 -9.58 3.31 6.03
CA GLY A 145 -10.97 3.73 5.80
C GLY A 145 -11.33 3.90 4.33
N SER A 146 -12.24 4.83 4.07
CA SER A 146 -12.63 5.18 2.70
C SER A 146 -11.43 5.70 1.90
N THR A 147 -11.07 5.00 0.82
CA THR A 147 -10.00 5.41 -0.11
C THR A 147 -10.22 6.84 -0.60
N GLY A 148 -11.46 7.18 -0.97
CA GLY A 148 -11.80 8.53 -1.42
C GLY A 148 -11.61 9.59 -0.33
N ALA A 149 -11.95 9.29 0.93
CA ALA A 149 -11.74 10.20 2.04
C ALA A 149 -10.24 10.40 2.35
N ALA A 150 -9.45 9.31 2.36
CA ALA A 150 -8.00 9.37 2.55
C ALA A 150 -7.32 10.19 1.44
N MET A 151 -7.67 9.95 0.17
CA MET A 151 -7.16 10.70 -0.98
C MET A 151 -7.55 12.19 -0.91
N ALA A 152 -8.83 12.48 -0.70
CA ALA A 152 -9.30 13.86 -0.66
C ALA A 152 -8.69 14.61 0.53
N SER A 153 -8.63 14.00 1.72
CA SER A 153 -7.98 14.60 2.90
C SER A 153 -6.50 14.87 2.63
N SER A 154 -5.77 13.92 2.05
CA SER A 154 -4.35 14.10 1.70
C SER A 154 -4.15 15.19 0.64
N LEU A 155 -4.97 15.21 -0.41
CA LEU A 155 -4.89 16.23 -1.46
C LEU A 155 -5.14 17.64 -0.91
N PHE A 156 -6.14 17.83 -0.06
CA PHE A 156 -6.50 19.13 0.49
C PHE A 156 -5.63 19.53 1.67
N GLY A 157 -5.23 18.59 2.52
CA GLY A 157 -4.43 18.85 3.72
C GLY A 157 -2.94 18.98 3.44
N LEU A 158 -2.36 18.12 2.60
CA LEU A 158 -0.93 18.12 2.28
C LEU A 158 -0.60 18.96 1.04
N GLY A 159 -1.55 19.04 0.10
CA GLY A 159 -1.31 19.63 -1.21
C GLY A 159 -0.51 18.72 -2.14
N ARG A 160 -0.40 19.12 -3.41
CA ARG A 160 0.33 18.40 -4.46
C ARG A 160 1.81 18.79 -4.47
N ILE A 161 2.68 17.88 -4.87
CA ILE A 161 4.05 18.20 -5.26
C ILE A 161 3.99 19.16 -6.45
N GLN A 162 4.84 20.18 -6.45
CA GLN A 162 4.89 21.15 -7.54
C GLN A 162 5.19 20.47 -8.87
N GLY A 163 4.47 20.82 -9.92
CA GLY A 163 4.59 20.21 -11.24
C GLY A 163 3.71 18.96 -11.44
N ILE A 164 3.11 18.40 -10.40
CA ILE A 164 2.18 17.25 -10.49
C ILE A 164 0.74 17.76 -10.72
N ASP A 165 0.11 17.29 -11.78
CA ASP A 165 -1.28 17.64 -12.11
C ASP A 165 -2.28 16.94 -11.19
N ARG A 166 -2.09 15.65 -10.95
CA ARG A 166 -2.91 14.82 -10.07
C ARG A 166 -2.07 13.80 -9.30
N PRO A 167 -2.36 13.54 -8.02
CA PRO A 167 -1.80 12.40 -7.34
C PRO A 167 -2.37 11.10 -7.92
N ALA A 168 -1.60 10.02 -7.84
CA ALA A 168 -2.01 8.70 -8.32
C ALA A 168 -1.73 7.62 -7.28
N ILE A 169 -2.54 6.58 -7.27
CA ILE A 169 -2.36 5.42 -6.40
C ILE A 169 -1.43 4.42 -7.07
N ALA A 170 -0.27 4.17 -6.48
CA ALA A 170 0.63 3.10 -6.89
C ALA A 170 0.28 1.82 -6.13
N VAL A 171 -0.02 0.76 -6.87
CA VAL A 171 -0.37 -0.55 -6.33
C VAL A 171 0.69 -1.56 -6.73
N THR A 172 1.17 -2.33 -5.77
CA THR A 172 2.11 -3.42 -6.01
C THR A 172 1.35 -4.72 -6.23
N LEU A 173 1.55 -5.37 -7.38
CA LEU A 173 0.98 -6.67 -7.69
C LEU A 173 2.06 -7.77 -7.68
N PRO A 174 1.76 -8.96 -7.12
CA PRO A 174 2.65 -10.10 -7.20
C PRO A 174 2.78 -10.63 -8.62
N THR A 175 3.97 -11.10 -8.96
CA THR A 175 4.20 -11.88 -10.18
C THR A 175 5.02 -13.13 -9.86
N MET A 176 5.34 -13.92 -10.90
CA MET A 176 6.16 -15.12 -10.73
C MET A 176 7.63 -14.82 -10.33
N LYS A 177 8.13 -13.62 -10.64
CA LYS A 177 9.54 -13.24 -10.39
C LYS A 177 9.64 -12.12 -9.37
N LYS A 178 9.36 -10.89 -9.78
CA LYS A 178 9.42 -9.68 -8.94
C LYS A 178 8.08 -8.95 -9.00
N PRO A 179 7.63 -8.32 -7.93
CA PRO A 179 6.40 -7.55 -7.96
C PRO A 179 6.47 -6.43 -9.00
N ILE A 180 5.32 -6.09 -9.57
CA ILE A 180 5.16 -4.95 -10.50
C ILE A 180 4.34 -3.85 -9.85
N VAL A 181 4.48 -2.64 -10.37
CA VAL A 181 3.69 -1.47 -9.98
C VAL A 181 2.63 -1.20 -11.04
N VAL A 182 1.37 -1.16 -10.65
CA VAL A 182 0.27 -0.61 -11.48
C VAL A 182 -0.05 0.79 -10.95
N ILE A 183 -0.06 1.77 -11.83
CA ILE A 183 -0.35 3.17 -11.53
C ILE A 183 -1.14 3.81 -12.69
N ASP A 184 -2.33 4.31 -12.51
CA ASP A 184 -3.10 4.63 -11.32
C ASP A 184 -4.04 3.48 -10.91
N GLY A 185 -4.05 3.13 -9.64
CA GLY A 185 -4.89 2.06 -9.07
C GLY A 185 -6.31 2.50 -8.69
N GLY A 186 -6.75 3.73 -9.03
CA GLY A 186 -8.12 4.15 -8.75
C GLY A 186 -8.30 5.57 -8.21
N ALA A 187 -7.31 6.44 -8.36
CA ALA A 187 -7.41 7.84 -7.94
C ALA A 187 -8.14 8.72 -8.97
N ASN A 188 -7.90 8.51 -10.26
CA ASN A 188 -8.36 9.38 -11.33
C ASN A 188 -9.01 8.57 -12.45
N SER A 189 -10.33 8.65 -12.57
CA SER A 189 -11.07 7.94 -13.63
C SER A 189 -10.93 8.59 -15.00
N ASN A 190 -10.65 9.90 -15.06
CA ASN A 190 -10.42 10.64 -16.28
C ASN A 190 -9.03 11.26 -16.24
N CYS A 191 -8.18 10.85 -17.16
CA CYS A 191 -6.79 11.29 -17.24
C CYS A 191 -6.49 11.95 -18.59
N THR A 192 -5.44 12.75 -18.61
CA THR A 192 -4.80 13.23 -19.84
C THR A 192 -3.52 12.43 -20.10
N PRO A 193 -3.01 12.39 -21.33
CA PRO A 193 -1.73 11.73 -21.63
C PRO A 193 -0.57 12.26 -20.78
N GLN A 194 -0.57 13.57 -20.50
CA GLN A 194 0.45 14.20 -19.64
C GLN A 194 0.39 13.68 -18.21
N MET A 195 -0.83 13.44 -17.66
CA MET A 195 -1.00 12.83 -16.34
C MET A 195 -0.43 11.41 -16.32
N LEU A 196 -0.72 10.59 -17.35
CA LEU A 196 -0.18 9.23 -17.43
C LEU A 196 1.36 9.23 -17.55
N LYS A 197 1.94 10.19 -18.26
CA LYS A 197 3.40 10.39 -18.29
C LYS A 197 3.96 10.73 -16.92
N GLN A 198 3.28 11.59 -16.15
CA GLN A 198 3.66 11.88 -14.76
C GLN A 198 3.52 10.63 -13.88
N PHE A 199 2.49 9.82 -14.07
CA PHE A 199 2.31 8.55 -13.36
C PHE A 199 3.45 7.57 -13.68
N ALA A 200 3.90 7.50 -14.94
CA ALA A 200 5.08 6.73 -15.33
C ALA A 200 6.34 7.15 -14.56
N ALA A 201 6.60 8.45 -14.47
CA ALA A 201 7.72 8.98 -13.70
C ALA A 201 7.64 8.63 -12.22
N MET A 202 6.47 8.85 -11.60
CA MET A 202 6.24 8.52 -10.19
C MET A 202 6.34 7.02 -9.93
N GLY A 203 5.77 6.18 -10.81
CA GLY A 203 5.84 4.72 -10.71
C GLY A 203 7.27 4.18 -10.81
N ARG A 204 8.10 4.76 -11.71
CA ARG A 204 9.53 4.42 -11.81
C ARG A 204 10.29 4.72 -10.52
N ILE A 205 10.05 5.90 -9.94
CA ILE A 205 10.71 6.29 -8.68
C ILE A 205 10.29 5.37 -7.56
N PHE A 206 9.01 5.01 -7.47
CA PHE A 206 8.51 4.05 -6.49
C PHE A 206 9.14 2.67 -6.69
N SER A 207 9.12 2.13 -7.92
CA SER A 207 9.72 0.83 -8.24
C SER A 207 11.20 0.78 -7.92
N LYS A 208 11.95 1.86 -8.23
CA LYS A 208 13.38 1.94 -7.95
C LYS A 208 13.68 2.01 -6.45
N ASN A 209 12.99 2.87 -5.72
CA ASN A 209 13.40 3.21 -4.36
C ASN A 209 12.73 2.37 -3.28
N VAL A 210 11.55 1.81 -3.54
CA VAL A 210 10.79 0.98 -2.58
C VAL A 210 10.88 -0.50 -2.95
N LEU A 211 10.81 -0.84 -4.25
CA LEU A 211 10.89 -2.24 -4.68
C LEU A 211 12.32 -2.68 -5.10
N GLY A 212 13.28 -1.77 -5.11
CA GLY A 212 14.69 -2.09 -5.39
C GLY A 212 14.98 -2.50 -6.83
N VAL A 213 14.25 -1.97 -7.81
CA VAL A 213 14.49 -2.22 -9.25
C VAL A 213 15.37 -1.10 -9.80
N ASP A 214 16.64 -1.37 -10.15
CA ASP A 214 17.61 -0.32 -10.53
C ASP A 214 17.18 0.53 -11.71
N ASN A 215 16.69 -0.09 -12.80
CA ASN A 215 16.22 0.60 -14.00
C ASN A 215 14.84 0.06 -14.41
N PRO A 216 13.75 0.54 -13.77
CA PRO A 216 12.42 0.01 -14.00
C PRO A 216 11.96 0.22 -15.44
N ARG A 217 11.46 -0.83 -16.06
CA ARG A 217 10.85 -0.83 -17.39
C ARG A 217 9.40 -0.36 -17.28
N VAL A 218 9.00 0.58 -18.12
CA VAL A 218 7.65 1.16 -18.14
C VAL A 218 6.87 0.66 -19.33
N GLY A 219 5.61 0.27 -19.14
CA GLY A 219 4.66 -0.04 -20.19
C GLY A 219 3.32 0.68 -19.99
N VAL A 220 2.60 0.92 -21.06
CA VAL A 220 1.22 1.42 -21.04
C VAL A 220 0.28 0.23 -21.12
N LEU A 221 -0.66 0.12 -20.19
CA LEU A 221 -1.68 -0.93 -20.21
C LEU A 221 -2.60 -0.71 -21.42
N ASN A 222 -2.73 -1.76 -22.26
CA ASN A 222 -3.47 -1.66 -23.50
C ASN A 222 -4.13 -3.01 -23.87
N ILE A 223 -4.86 -3.03 -24.98
CA ILE A 223 -5.57 -4.20 -25.56
C ILE A 223 -4.77 -4.92 -26.65
N GLY A 224 -3.56 -4.47 -26.97
CA GLY A 224 -2.65 -5.04 -27.96
C GLY A 224 -1.29 -4.36 -27.90
N GLU A 225 -0.25 -5.04 -28.42
CA GLU A 225 1.15 -4.61 -28.33
C GLU A 225 1.49 -3.47 -29.30
N GLU A 226 0.75 -3.36 -30.43
CA GLU A 226 1.07 -2.39 -31.50
C GLU A 226 0.78 -0.94 -31.04
N ALA A 227 1.59 0.01 -31.49
CA ALA A 227 1.50 1.43 -31.13
C ALA A 227 0.14 2.08 -31.41
N GLY A 228 -0.57 1.63 -32.46
CA GLY A 228 -1.88 2.14 -32.86
C GLY A 228 -3.08 1.52 -32.11
N LYS A 229 -2.85 0.63 -31.15
CA LYS A 229 -3.94 -0.01 -30.39
C LYS A 229 -4.42 0.87 -29.23
N GLY A 230 -5.62 0.55 -28.76
CA GLY A 230 -6.25 1.20 -27.63
C GLY A 230 -7.05 2.44 -27.97
N ASN A 231 -7.49 3.13 -26.94
CA ASN A 231 -8.20 4.38 -27.06
C ASN A 231 -7.23 5.57 -27.28
N GLU A 232 -7.77 6.73 -27.56
CA GLU A 232 -6.99 7.96 -27.81
C GLU A 232 -6.01 8.27 -26.68
N LEU A 233 -6.43 8.12 -25.40
CA LEU A 233 -5.58 8.33 -24.24
C LEU A 233 -4.34 7.41 -24.26
N ALA A 234 -4.53 6.13 -24.53
CA ALA A 234 -3.43 5.17 -24.57
C ALA A 234 -2.46 5.45 -25.74
N GLN A 235 -2.97 5.74 -26.93
CA GLN A 235 -2.17 6.08 -28.12
C GLN A 235 -1.34 7.36 -27.93
N GLN A 236 -1.94 8.41 -27.40
CA GLN A 236 -1.24 9.67 -27.12
C GLN A 236 -0.21 9.49 -25.99
N THR A 237 -0.52 8.69 -24.97
CA THR A 237 0.43 8.38 -23.90
C THR A 237 1.60 7.58 -24.41
N TYR A 238 1.34 6.60 -25.29
CA TYR A 238 2.40 5.82 -25.98
C TYR A 238 3.37 6.77 -26.70
N THR A 239 2.86 7.70 -27.51
CA THR A 239 3.67 8.66 -28.25
C THR A 239 4.55 9.50 -27.31
N LEU A 240 3.95 10.05 -26.21
CA LEU A 240 4.70 10.87 -25.26
C LEU A 240 5.82 10.10 -24.52
N LEU A 241 5.63 8.80 -24.28
CA LEU A 241 6.63 7.95 -23.62
C LEU A 241 7.68 7.45 -24.60
N GLU A 242 7.31 7.18 -25.85
CA GLU A 242 8.24 6.76 -26.92
C GLU A 242 9.19 7.89 -27.29
N ASP A 243 8.71 9.16 -27.33
CA ASP A 243 9.56 10.35 -27.57
C ASP A 243 10.65 10.51 -26.49
N GLU A 244 10.43 10.01 -25.28
CA GLU A 244 11.42 10.01 -24.18
C GLU A 244 11.78 8.57 -23.75
N LYS A 245 11.85 7.64 -24.69
CA LYS A 245 12.01 6.19 -24.47
C LYS A 245 13.14 5.84 -23.50
N GLU A 246 14.30 6.40 -23.71
CA GLU A 246 15.50 6.14 -22.91
C GLU A 246 15.31 6.65 -21.46
N LYS A 247 14.70 7.82 -21.29
CA LYS A 247 14.42 8.40 -19.97
C LYS A 247 13.49 7.52 -19.16
N PHE A 248 12.47 6.95 -19.79
CA PHE A 248 11.47 6.09 -19.14
C PHE A 248 11.82 4.61 -19.15
N ASN A 249 12.85 4.18 -19.89
CA ASN A 249 13.07 2.76 -20.20
C ASN A 249 11.76 2.13 -20.71
N PHE A 250 11.16 2.81 -21.69
CA PHE A 250 9.82 2.50 -22.17
C PHE A 250 9.80 1.24 -23.07
N MET A 251 8.92 0.31 -22.75
CA MET A 251 8.81 -1.00 -23.42
C MET A 251 7.65 -1.07 -24.42
N GLY A 252 6.83 -0.02 -24.51
CA GLY A 252 5.65 -0.04 -25.38
C GLY A 252 4.36 -0.39 -24.62
N ASN A 253 3.38 -0.90 -25.35
CA ASN A 253 2.12 -1.37 -24.79
C ASN A 253 2.29 -2.73 -24.09
N VAL A 254 1.48 -2.95 -23.04
CA VAL A 254 1.44 -4.18 -22.25
C VAL A 254 0.00 -4.65 -22.17
N GLU A 255 -0.28 -5.87 -22.55
CA GLU A 255 -1.62 -6.46 -22.42
C GLU A 255 -1.90 -6.93 -20.99
N GLY A 256 -3.19 -6.97 -20.62
CA GLY A 256 -3.60 -7.43 -19.29
C GLY A 256 -3.11 -8.84 -18.93
N ARG A 257 -2.99 -9.75 -19.91
CA ARG A 257 -2.45 -11.11 -19.70
C ARG A 257 -0.96 -11.12 -19.35
N GLU A 258 -0.23 -10.08 -19.69
CA GLU A 258 1.21 -9.99 -19.52
C GLU A 258 1.62 -9.38 -18.16
N LEU A 259 0.67 -8.79 -17.44
CA LEU A 259 0.92 -8.16 -16.14
C LEU A 259 1.67 -9.07 -15.16
N PHE A 260 1.41 -10.38 -15.22
CA PHE A 260 2.02 -11.34 -14.30
C PHE A 260 3.27 -12.04 -14.87
N LEU A 261 3.68 -11.70 -16.11
CA LEU A 261 4.80 -12.32 -16.83
C LEU A 261 6.12 -11.56 -16.68
N ASN A 262 6.13 -10.45 -15.94
CA ASN A 262 7.30 -9.58 -15.74
C ASN A 262 7.88 -9.00 -17.06
N VAL A 263 7.03 -8.64 -18.02
CA VAL A 263 7.44 -7.94 -19.24
C VAL A 263 7.90 -6.53 -18.96
N CYS A 264 7.31 -5.88 -17.96
CA CYS A 264 7.74 -4.59 -17.44
C CYS A 264 7.66 -4.56 -15.89
N ASP A 265 8.12 -3.47 -15.28
CA ASP A 265 8.19 -3.31 -13.82
C ASP A 265 7.18 -2.25 -13.33
N VAL A 266 6.74 -1.37 -14.24
CA VAL A 266 5.72 -0.34 -14.00
C VAL A 266 4.73 -0.35 -15.16
N VAL A 267 3.46 -0.47 -14.85
CA VAL A 267 2.35 -0.44 -15.82
C VAL A 267 1.49 0.78 -15.55
N VAL A 268 1.33 1.61 -16.56
CA VAL A 268 0.60 2.88 -16.47
C VAL A 268 -0.77 2.78 -17.12
N CYS A 269 -1.79 3.26 -16.43
CA CYS A 269 -3.16 3.38 -16.93
C CYS A 269 -3.91 4.49 -16.17
N ASP A 270 -5.12 4.82 -16.62
CA ASP A 270 -6.03 5.62 -15.81
C ASP A 270 -6.58 4.83 -14.62
N GLY A 271 -7.10 5.52 -13.61
CA GLY A 271 -7.55 4.89 -12.38
C GLY A 271 -8.82 4.04 -12.54
N PHE A 272 -9.64 4.26 -13.57
CA PHE A 272 -10.78 3.40 -13.83
C PHE A 272 -10.31 2.02 -14.29
N VAL A 273 -9.46 1.97 -15.30
CA VAL A 273 -8.88 0.73 -15.83
C VAL A 273 -8.05 0.03 -14.75
N GLY A 274 -7.20 0.77 -14.03
CA GLY A 274 -6.38 0.22 -12.97
C GLY A 274 -7.20 -0.41 -11.84
N ASN A 275 -8.26 0.25 -11.38
CA ASN A 275 -9.14 -0.31 -10.35
C ASN A 275 -9.90 -1.55 -10.83
N VAL A 276 -10.33 -1.58 -12.11
CA VAL A 276 -10.95 -2.78 -12.71
C VAL A 276 -9.95 -3.94 -12.71
N VAL A 277 -8.73 -3.71 -13.17
CA VAL A 277 -7.65 -4.73 -13.16
C VAL A 277 -7.43 -5.28 -11.75
N LEU A 278 -7.33 -4.42 -10.75
CA LEU A 278 -7.15 -4.83 -9.35
C LEU A 278 -8.31 -5.69 -8.86
N LYS A 279 -9.56 -5.25 -9.07
CA LYS A 279 -10.76 -5.98 -8.61
C LYS A 279 -10.94 -7.31 -9.32
N VAL A 280 -10.64 -7.38 -10.63
CA VAL A 280 -10.67 -8.65 -11.37
C VAL A 280 -9.58 -9.59 -10.87
N THR A 281 -8.36 -9.09 -10.67
CA THR A 281 -7.24 -9.89 -10.13
C THR A 281 -7.55 -10.45 -8.74
N GLU A 282 -8.02 -9.60 -7.80
CA GLU A 282 -8.43 -10.00 -6.46
C GLU A 282 -9.55 -11.06 -6.49
N GLY A 283 -10.57 -10.81 -7.33
CA GLY A 283 -11.71 -11.70 -7.49
C GLY A 283 -11.32 -13.07 -8.05
N THR A 284 -10.51 -13.07 -9.10
CA THR A 284 -10.03 -14.31 -9.75
C THR A 284 -9.14 -15.12 -8.82
N ALA A 285 -8.18 -14.48 -8.15
CA ALA A 285 -7.32 -15.16 -7.17
C ALA A 285 -8.15 -15.78 -6.03
N SER A 286 -9.12 -15.03 -5.48
CA SER A 286 -10.02 -15.53 -4.44
C SER A 286 -10.88 -16.70 -4.92
N LEU A 287 -11.42 -16.64 -6.14
CA LEU A 287 -12.20 -17.72 -6.74
C LEU A 287 -11.37 -18.99 -6.88
N LEU A 288 -10.19 -18.90 -7.49
CA LEU A 288 -9.31 -20.05 -7.70
C LEU A 288 -8.91 -20.73 -6.38
N LEU A 289 -8.55 -19.94 -5.36
CA LEU A 289 -8.24 -20.49 -4.04
C LEU A 289 -9.43 -21.18 -3.38
N LYS A 290 -10.65 -20.62 -3.54
CA LYS A 290 -11.89 -21.25 -3.04
C LYS A 290 -12.21 -22.55 -3.77
N MET A 291 -12.06 -22.58 -5.10
CA MET A 291 -12.28 -23.79 -5.92
C MET A 291 -11.31 -24.90 -5.50
N ILE A 292 -10.00 -24.61 -5.40
CA ILE A 292 -8.99 -25.58 -4.95
C ILE A 292 -9.33 -26.10 -3.53
N LYS A 293 -9.71 -25.22 -2.62
CA LYS A 293 -10.10 -25.60 -1.27
C LYS A 293 -11.38 -26.44 -1.23
N SER A 294 -12.33 -26.16 -2.10
CA SER A 294 -13.56 -26.95 -2.24
C SER A 294 -13.25 -28.34 -2.74
N GLU A 295 -12.40 -28.47 -3.75
CA GLU A 295 -11.99 -29.75 -4.33
C GLU A 295 -11.31 -30.65 -3.30
N PHE A 296 -10.37 -30.10 -2.49
CA PHE A 296 -9.75 -30.85 -1.40
C PHE A 296 -10.73 -31.30 -0.29
N LYS A 297 -11.96 -30.80 -0.29
CA LYS A 297 -13.00 -31.19 0.68
C LYS A 297 -14.10 -32.07 0.09
N SER A 298 -14.02 -32.39 -1.20
CA SER A 298 -15.09 -33.09 -1.91
C SER A 298 -15.26 -34.54 -1.45
N ASP A 299 -14.16 -35.21 -1.09
CA ASP A 299 -14.15 -36.61 -0.66
C ASP A 299 -13.01 -36.91 0.34
N ILE A 300 -12.93 -38.16 0.80
CA ILE A 300 -11.95 -38.61 1.79
C ILE A 300 -10.54 -38.52 1.22
N LEU A 301 -10.33 -38.88 -0.04
CA LEU A 301 -9.03 -38.82 -0.70
C LEU A 301 -8.59 -37.37 -0.87
N GLY A 302 -9.46 -36.48 -1.29
CA GLY A 302 -9.24 -35.04 -1.35
C GLY A 302 -8.83 -34.45 0.00
N MET A 303 -9.48 -34.87 1.09
CA MET A 303 -9.10 -34.40 2.45
C MET A 303 -7.71 -34.86 2.89
N ILE A 304 -7.31 -36.08 2.53
CA ILE A 304 -5.95 -36.59 2.81
C ILE A 304 -4.92 -35.79 2.00
N ILE A 305 -5.14 -35.66 0.67
CA ILE A 305 -4.26 -34.92 -0.23
C ILE A 305 -4.20 -33.45 0.19
N GLY A 306 -5.33 -32.82 0.49
CA GLY A 306 -5.42 -31.44 0.93
C GLY A 306 -4.66 -31.20 2.26
N THR A 307 -4.62 -32.20 3.14
CA THR A 307 -3.83 -32.12 4.37
C THR A 307 -2.34 -32.14 4.09
N LEU A 308 -1.88 -33.00 3.19
CA LEU A 308 -0.48 -33.05 2.74
C LEU A 308 -0.10 -31.83 1.93
N ALA A 309 -1.03 -31.26 1.15
CA ALA A 309 -0.82 -30.07 0.33
C ALA A 309 -0.80 -28.75 1.13
N LYS A 310 -1.27 -28.72 2.38
CA LYS A 310 -1.33 -27.49 3.20
C LYS A 310 -0.04 -26.64 3.18
N PRO A 311 1.19 -27.18 3.36
CA PRO A 311 2.40 -26.36 3.36
C PRO A 311 2.70 -25.74 1.98
N PHE A 312 2.31 -26.41 0.89
CA PHE A 312 2.47 -25.89 -0.46
C PHE A 312 1.46 -24.78 -0.76
N MET A 313 0.19 -25.02 -0.40
CA MET A 313 -0.88 -24.03 -0.57
C MET A 313 -0.61 -22.76 0.26
N LYS A 314 -0.02 -22.91 1.45
CA LYS A 314 0.39 -21.76 2.25
C LYS A 314 1.44 -20.91 1.53
N ARG A 315 2.49 -21.52 0.95
CA ARG A 315 3.51 -20.78 0.18
C ARG A 315 2.95 -20.08 -1.04
N ILE A 316 1.96 -20.71 -1.72
CA ILE A 316 1.25 -20.06 -2.82
C ILE A 316 0.45 -18.86 -2.30
N HIS A 317 -0.31 -19.05 -1.23
CA HIS A 317 -1.10 -17.97 -0.62
C HIS A 317 -0.23 -16.79 -0.21
N GLU A 318 0.89 -17.02 0.46
CA GLU A 318 1.84 -15.97 0.86
C GLU A 318 2.36 -15.19 -0.36
N LYS A 319 2.62 -15.85 -1.49
CA LYS A 319 3.11 -15.19 -2.71
C LYS A 319 2.07 -14.31 -3.40
N ILE A 320 0.79 -14.67 -3.33
CA ILE A 320 -0.31 -13.92 -3.99
C ILE A 320 -1.10 -13.04 -3.01
N ASN A 321 -0.73 -13.06 -1.73
CA ASN A 321 -1.41 -12.26 -0.72
C ASN A 321 -1.00 -10.79 -0.84
N TYR A 322 -1.93 -9.94 -1.27
CA TYR A 322 -1.71 -8.50 -1.39
C TYR A 322 -1.41 -7.81 -0.04
N GLU A 323 -1.79 -8.41 1.08
CA GLU A 323 -1.49 -7.90 2.43
C GLU A 323 0.02 -7.84 2.73
N GLU A 324 0.82 -8.67 2.04
CA GLU A 324 2.30 -8.65 2.13
C GLU A 324 2.89 -7.34 1.58
N PHE A 325 2.24 -6.73 0.60
CA PHE A 325 2.73 -5.50 -0.03
C PHE A 325 2.38 -4.23 0.74
N GLY A 326 1.56 -4.33 1.79
CA GLY A 326 1.42 -3.28 2.79
C GLY A 326 0.59 -2.07 2.39
N GLY A 327 -0.38 -2.23 1.48
CA GLY A 327 -1.25 -1.13 1.07
C GLY A 327 -0.74 -0.39 -0.18
N MET A 328 -1.47 0.65 -0.55
CA MET A 328 -1.26 1.44 -1.76
C MET A 328 -0.65 2.79 -1.38
N LEU A 329 0.41 3.22 -2.06
CA LEU A 329 1.01 4.52 -1.82
C LEU A 329 0.38 5.58 -2.73
N LEU A 330 -0.14 6.66 -2.13
CA LEU A 330 -0.63 7.82 -2.87
C LEU A 330 0.56 8.72 -3.24
N LEU A 331 1.01 8.64 -4.48
CA LEU A 331 2.13 9.42 -5.00
C LEU A 331 1.66 10.78 -5.53
N GLY A 332 2.53 11.79 -5.45
CA GLY A 332 2.26 13.12 -5.98
C GLY A 332 1.64 14.11 -4.98
N VAL A 333 1.41 13.73 -3.72
CA VAL A 333 1.12 14.62 -2.60
C VAL A 333 2.37 14.95 -1.81
N LYS A 334 2.42 16.11 -1.12
CA LYS A 334 3.62 16.56 -0.38
C LYS A 334 3.98 15.71 0.84
N GLY A 335 3.02 14.95 1.40
CA GLY A 335 3.27 14.02 2.49
C GLY A 335 3.17 12.56 2.03
N ILE A 336 3.72 11.64 2.81
CA ILE A 336 3.63 10.21 2.53
C ILE A 336 2.30 9.67 3.05
N THR A 337 1.48 9.13 2.15
CA THR A 337 0.16 8.60 2.46
C THR A 337 0.05 7.16 1.97
N VAL A 338 -0.14 6.22 2.89
CA VAL A 338 -0.41 4.81 2.58
C VAL A 338 -1.88 4.51 2.86
N ILE A 339 -2.55 3.97 1.86
CA ILE A 339 -3.97 3.60 1.93
C ILE A 339 -4.07 2.08 1.93
N SER A 340 -4.61 1.52 2.99
CA SER A 340 -4.91 0.10 3.12
C SER A 340 -6.36 -0.21 2.74
N HIS A 341 -6.66 -1.45 2.46
CA HIS A 341 -8.02 -1.87 2.13
C HIS A 341 -8.94 -1.78 3.36
N GLY A 342 -10.22 -1.43 3.19
CA GLY A 342 -11.19 -1.36 4.30
C GLY A 342 -11.31 -2.63 5.13
N ARG A 343 -11.06 -3.80 4.54
CA ARG A 343 -11.04 -5.12 5.21
C ARG A 343 -9.70 -5.49 5.86
N SER A 344 -8.75 -4.58 5.89
CA SER A 344 -7.41 -4.82 6.44
C SER A 344 -7.47 -5.24 7.90
N LYS A 345 -6.69 -6.26 8.24
CA LYS A 345 -6.45 -6.73 9.60
C LYS A 345 -5.04 -6.34 10.06
N ALA A 346 -4.70 -6.69 11.28
CA ALA A 346 -3.43 -6.32 11.91
C ALA A 346 -2.19 -6.60 11.03
N TYR A 347 -2.17 -7.71 10.29
CA TYR A 347 -1.05 -8.04 9.41
C TYR A 347 -0.89 -7.08 8.25
N ALA A 348 -2.00 -6.71 7.58
CA ALA A 348 -1.98 -5.74 6.49
C ALA A 348 -1.58 -4.34 6.98
N ILE A 349 -2.09 -3.91 8.14
CA ILE A 349 -1.73 -2.63 8.75
C ILE A 349 -0.25 -2.59 9.15
N LYS A 350 0.29 -3.68 9.72
CA LYS A 350 1.72 -3.80 10.02
C LYS A 350 2.57 -3.55 8.77
N ASN A 351 2.21 -4.19 7.65
CA ASN A 351 2.92 -4.00 6.39
C ASN A 351 2.70 -2.61 5.78
N ALA A 352 1.52 -1.98 5.98
CA ALA A 352 1.28 -0.60 5.56
C ALA A 352 2.19 0.40 6.29
N VAL A 353 2.40 0.20 7.59
CA VAL A 353 3.36 1.00 8.38
C VAL A 353 4.80 0.76 7.90
N ARG A 354 5.17 -0.48 7.52
CA ARG A 354 6.48 -0.76 6.90
C ARG A 354 6.68 0.03 5.62
N VAL A 355 5.70 0.00 4.70
CA VAL A 355 5.77 0.76 3.43
C VAL A 355 5.87 2.26 3.69
N ALA A 356 5.12 2.79 4.67
CA ALA A 356 5.20 4.17 5.08
C ALA A 356 6.62 4.53 5.56
N LYS A 357 7.23 3.71 6.42
CA LYS A 357 8.62 3.87 6.89
C LYS A 357 9.59 3.87 5.71
N GLU A 358 9.55 2.86 4.85
CA GLU A 358 10.42 2.74 3.67
C GLU A 358 10.30 3.95 2.74
N ALA A 359 9.09 4.48 2.54
CA ALA A 359 8.85 5.67 1.73
C ALA A 359 9.45 6.95 2.36
N VAL A 360 9.44 7.07 3.71
CA VAL A 360 10.13 8.15 4.45
C VAL A 360 11.63 8.02 4.27
N GLU A 361 12.19 6.86 4.58
CA GLU A 361 13.64 6.61 4.57
C GLU A 361 14.25 6.80 3.18
N THR A 362 13.51 6.44 2.13
CA THR A 362 13.96 6.63 0.74
C THR A 362 13.76 8.05 0.21
N CYS A 363 13.15 8.95 1.00
CA CYS A 363 12.85 10.34 0.61
C CYS A 363 12.08 10.41 -0.73
N ILE A 364 11.09 9.52 -0.92
CA ILE A 364 10.43 9.32 -2.22
C ILE A 364 9.83 10.60 -2.79
N ASN A 365 9.21 11.45 -1.97
CA ASN A 365 8.57 12.69 -2.40
C ASN A 365 9.58 13.71 -2.95
N LYS A 366 10.78 13.79 -2.33
CA LYS A 366 11.88 14.64 -2.83
C LYS A 366 12.35 14.17 -4.20
N LYS A 367 12.54 12.86 -4.37
CA LYS A 367 12.96 12.27 -5.65
C LYS A 367 11.90 12.44 -6.75
N ILE A 368 10.62 12.37 -6.40
CA ILE A 368 9.51 12.67 -7.33
C ILE A 368 9.59 14.15 -7.75
N ALA A 369 9.72 15.08 -6.82
CA ALA A 369 9.82 16.50 -7.12
C ALA A 369 11.00 16.81 -8.05
N GLU A 370 12.18 16.23 -7.78
CA GLU A 370 13.38 16.37 -8.60
C GLU A 370 13.24 15.77 -10.02
N SER A 371 12.43 14.74 -10.18
CA SER A 371 12.22 14.08 -11.49
C SER A 371 11.23 14.82 -12.39
N ILE A 372 10.37 15.66 -11.82
CA ILE A 372 9.30 16.39 -12.52
C ILE A 372 9.75 17.84 -12.84
N ALA A 373 10.68 18.40 -12.05
CA ALA A 373 11.29 19.70 -12.30
C ALA A 373 12.12 19.70 -13.59
#